data_15a589910760754b648194a810174d0d
#
_entry.id   15a589910760754b648194a810174d0d
#
_cell.length_a   1.000
_cell.length_b   1.000
_cell.length_c   1.000
_cell.angle_alpha   90.00
_cell.angle_beta   90.00
_cell.angle_gamma   90.00
#
_symmetry.space_group_name_H-M   'P 1'
#
loop_
_entity.id
_entity.type
_entity.pdbx_description
1 polymer ?
#
loop_
_entity_poly.entity_id
_entity_poly.type
_entity_poly.pdbx_seq_one_letter_code
_entity_poly.pdbx_strand_id
1 'polypeptide(L)'
;MFDLAATPLFGVDPGLLSFSLDMSMPPMDAAAAMDTVMEVGFIRHLIPASCWKAMRRLNIGSERKLRTAHTVLRRFAVEMIEERSKITLNGRRCALSYDDEHEDILSSYINDPDYTDNDLLHAVLLSFMLVGRDTIGTTLPWVFYNLAQNPGIVSIIRSQLSPIASRKVPASMGAMMIFEPEDTKPLVYLRAALYETLRLYPSAPIERKTVAAVDIMPSGHEVKAGDTILISLHSMGRMEDLWGKDCLDYNPNSWLSKDGNTQRYVPSHKFLAFNSGSRICPGKEIAVMQMKTIVATVLWNFDVEVVEGQIIQPKPSCILQMKNGFIVKLRKREL
;
A
#
# COMPACT_ATOMS: atom_id res chain seq x y z
N MET A 1 7.46 -4.82 -3.05
CA MET A 1 6.59 -3.62 -3.20
C MET A 1 7.30 -2.42 -3.82
N PHE A 2 8.60 -2.21 -3.57
CA PHE A 2 9.35 -1.13 -4.20
C PHE A 2 9.36 -1.30 -5.72
N ASP A 3 9.82 -2.43 -6.23
CA ASP A 3 9.86 -2.74 -7.66
C ASP A 3 8.47 -2.70 -8.31
N LEU A 4 7.45 -3.26 -7.63
CA LEU A 4 6.06 -3.22 -8.10
C LEU A 4 5.45 -1.80 -8.18
N ALA A 5 5.96 -0.84 -7.41
CA ALA A 5 5.55 0.55 -7.51
C ALA A 5 6.38 1.31 -8.56
N ALA A 6 7.69 1.01 -8.65
CA ALA A 6 8.60 1.70 -9.55
C ALA A 6 8.38 1.33 -11.02
N THR A 7 8.17 0.05 -11.32
CA THR A 7 8.07 -0.42 -12.71
C THR A 7 6.93 0.26 -13.50
N PRO A 8 5.67 0.31 -13.03
CA PRO A 8 4.61 1.02 -13.78
C PRO A 8 4.75 2.54 -13.73
N LEU A 9 5.50 3.08 -12.76
CA LEU A 9 5.69 4.50 -12.60
C LEU A 9 6.78 5.05 -13.52
N PHE A 10 7.93 4.37 -13.56
CA PHE A 10 9.13 4.82 -14.29
C PHE A 10 9.39 4.04 -15.58
N GLY A 11 8.64 2.96 -15.85
CA GLY A 11 8.95 2.05 -16.94
C GLY A 11 10.30 1.32 -16.79
N VAL A 12 10.85 1.31 -15.57
CA VAL A 12 12.15 0.70 -15.23
C VAL A 12 11.98 -0.17 -13.98
N ASP A 13 12.48 -1.40 -14.02
CA ASP A 13 12.56 -2.27 -12.84
C ASP A 13 13.86 -1.98 -12.09
N PRO A 14 13.79 -1.49 -10.82
CA PRO A 14 14.97 -1.27 -10.00
C PRO A 14 15.71 -2.56 -9.62
N GLY A 15 15.07 -3.73 -9.80
CA GLY A 15 15.70 -5.04 -9.65
C GLY A 15 16.03 -5.44 -8.21
N LEU A 16 15.35 -4.89 -7.21
CA LEU A 16 15.59 -5.23 -5.79
C LEU A 16 15.27 -6.69 -5.47
N LEU A 17 14.39 -7.31 -6.26
CA LEU A 17 14.04 -8.73 -6.13
C LEU A 17 14.96 -9.62 -6.96
N SER A 18 15.88 -9.06 -7.76
CA SER A 18 16.86 -9.85 -8.49
C SER A 18 17.93 -10.38 -7.55
N PHE A 19 18.27 -11.69 -7.68
CA PHE A 19 19.30 -12.36 -6.88
C PHE A 19 20.74 -11.99 -7.27
N SER A 20 21.00 -10.86 -7.91
CA SER A 20 22.35 -10.41 -8.20
C SER A 20 23.02 -9.92 -6.91
N LEU A 21 24.10 -10.58 -6.54
CA LEU A 21 24.90 -10.32 -5.32
C LEU A 21 25.67 -8.99 -5.33
N ASP A 22 25.55 -8.20 -6.38
CA ASP A 22 26.27 -6.94 -6.53
C ASP A 22 25.39 -5.77 -6.10
N MET A 23 25.21 -5.67 -4.78
CA MET A 23 24.32 -4.72 -4.12
C MET A 23 25.03 -3.42 -3.72
N SER A 24 25.55 -2.68 -4.67
CA SER A 24 25.85 -1.26 -4.48
C SER A 24 24.58 -0.43 -4.71
N MET A 25 23.83 -0.13 -3.65
CA MET A 25 22.37 0.10 -3.76
C MET A 25 21.91 1.53 -3.57
N PRO A 26 21.51 2.25 -4.64
CA PRO A 26 20.65 3.42 -4.53
C PRO A 26 19.26 3.13 -3.94
N PRO A 27 18.56 2.02 -4.30
CA PRO A 27 17.18 1.80 -3.88
C PRO A 27 16.95 1.56 -2.39
N MET A 28 17.89 0.94 -1.66
CA MET A 28 17.75 0.76 -0.19
C MET A 28 17.78 2.09 0.55
N ASP A 29 18.64 3.02 0.11
CA ASP A 29 18.68 4.36 0.68
C ASP A 29 17.37 5.11 0.41
N ALA A 30 16.79 4.96 -0.77
CA ALA A 30 15.50 5.55 -1.12
C ALA A 30 14.36 4.95 -0.27
N ALA A 31 14.34 3.63 -0.04
CA ALA A 31 13.36 2.98 0.81
C ALA A 31 13.44 3.48 2.26
N ALA A 32 14.64 3.56 2.84
CA ALA A 32 14.87 4.10 4.17
C ALA A 32 14.52 5.59 4.27
N ALA A 33 14.76 6.35 3.21
CA ALA A 33 14.37 7.75 3.12
C ALA A 33 12.85 7.93 3.11
N MET A 34 12.09 7.08 2.40
CA MET A 34 10.63 7.06 2.42
C MET A 34 10.10 6.75 3.83
N ASP A 35 10.65 5.74 4.50
CA ASP A 35 10.29 5.41 5.89
C ASP A 35 10.52 6.61 6.82
N THR A 36 11.62 7.34 6.64
CA THR A 36 11.92 8.57 7.39
C THR A 36 10.90 9.67 7.15
N VAL A 37 10.42 9.84 5.91
CA VAL A 37 9.36 10.81 5.56
C VAL A 37 8.08 10.49 6.33
N MET A 38 7.67 9.21 6.36
CA MET A 38 6.47 8.75 7.08
C MET A 38 6.60 8.93 8.60
N GLU A 39 7.75 8.63 9.17
CA GLU A 39 8.02 8.80 10.61
C GLU A 39 8.00 10.28 11.01
N VAL A 40 8.72 11.14 10.29
CA VAL A 40 8.76 12.58 10.60
C VAL A 40 7.41 13.24 10.31
N GLY A 41 6.70 12.80 9.28
CA GLY A 41 5.31 13.22 9.01
C GLY A 41 4.42 12.99 10.22
N PHE A 42 4.48 11.81 10.82
CA PHE A 42 3.74 11.47 12.04
C PHE A 42 4.13 12.37 13.22
N ILE A 43 5.44 12.58 13.46
CA ILE A 43 5.92 13.46 14.54
C ILE A 43 5.35 14.87 14.40
N ARG A 44 5.25 15.41 13.18
CA ARG A 44 4.65 16.73 12.92
C ARG A 44 3.18 16.82 13.29
N HIS A 45 2.45 15.71 13.35
CA HIS A 45 1.07 15.69 13.85
C HIS A 45 0.99 15.71 15.38
N LEU A 46 2.06 15.29 16.07
CA LEU A 46 2.10 15.20 17.54
C LEU A 46 2.62 16.47 18.20
N ILE A 47 3.47 17.25 17.53
CA ILE A 47 4.10 18.45 18.09
C ILE A 47 3.52 19.74 17.49
N PRO A 48 3.50 20.85 18.25
CA PRO A 48 3.05 22.14 17.76
C PRO A 48 3.82 22.59 16.50
N ALA A 49 3.11 23.26 15.57
CA ALA A 49 3.72 23.71 14.33
C ALA A 49 4.91 24.66 14.54
N SER A 50 4.90 25.48 15.58
CA SER A 50 6.03 26.34 15.97
C SER A 50 7.31 25.55 16.26
N CYS A 51 7.16 24.40 16.94
CA CYS A 51 8.31 23.56 17.31
C CYS A 51 9.00 22.96 16.07
N TRP A 52 8.25 22.25 15.20
CA TRP A 52 8.89 21.65 14.03
C TRP A 52 9.36 22.70 13.01
N LYS A 53 8.69 23.88 12.91
CA LYS A 53 9.17 25.01 12.10
C LYS A 53 10.49 25.56 12.62
N ALA A 54 10.65 25.69 13.95
CA ALA A 54 11.91 26.08 14.57
C ALA A 54 13.01 25.04 14.31
N MET A 55 12.73 23.75 14.52
CA MET A 55 13.67 22.65 14.23
C MET A 55 14.10 22.65 12.74
N ARG A 56 13.17 22.90 11.84
CA ARG A 56 13.45 23.03 10.38
C ARG A 56 14.38 24.22 10.09
N ARG A 57 14.13 25.38 10.70
CA ARG A 57 14.98 26.58 10.54
C ARG A 57 16.39 26.36 11.05
N LEU A 58 16.51 25.70 12.22
CA LEU A 58 17.79 25.37 12.84
C LEU A 58 18.47 24.13 12.25
N ASN A 59 17.78 23.39 11.39
CA ASN A 59 18.26 22.14 10.80
C ASN A 59 18.69 21.09 11.85
N ILE A 60 17.84 20.84 12.85
CA ILE A 60 18.10 19.91 13.96
C ILE A 60 17.01 18.84 14.06
N GLY A 61 17.30 17.78 14.82
CA GLY A 61 16.36 16.72 15.19
C GLY A 61 15.73 16.00 13.99
N SER A 62 14.42 15.77 14.05
CA SER A 62 13.65 15.10 13.01
C SER A 62 13.65 15.85 11.67
N GLU A 63 13.68 17.19 11.70
CA GLU A 63 13.68 18.01 10.49
C GLU A 63 15.01 17.93 9.72
N ARG A 64 16.13 17.74 10.40
CA ARG A 64 17.42 17.43 9.77
C ARG A 64 17.37 16.08 9.05
N LYS A 65 16.82 15.04 9.71
CA LYS A 65 16.64 13.72 9.09
C LYS A 65 15.77 13.81 7.83
N LEU A 66 14.66 14.55 7.92
CA LEU A 66 13.76 14.76 6.78
C LEU A 66 14.47 15.46 5.61
N ARG A 67 15.29 16.48 5.88
CA ARG A 67 16.06 17.16 4.84
C ARG A 67 17.01 16.20 4.13
N THR A 68 17.71 15.35 4.87
CA THR A 68 18.59 14.32 4.29
C THR A 68 17.79 13.32 3.45
N ALA A 69 16.65 12.84 3.96
CA ALA A 69 15.76 11.94 3.23
C ALA A 69 15.26 12.57 1.91
N HIS A 70 14.85 13.83 1.92
CA HIS A 70 14.46 14.56 0.70
C HIS A 70 15.59 14.64 -0.34
N THR A 71 16.85 14.84 0.11
CA THR A 71 18.00 14.87 -0.81
C THR A 71 18.21 13.50 -1.48
N VAL A 72 18.09 12.41 -0.71
CA VAL A 72 18.19 11.03 -1.24
C VAL A 72 17.09 10.74 -2.24
N LEU A 73 15.84 11.06 -1.88
CA LEU A 73 14.67 10.82 -2.75
C LEU A 73 14.73 11.64 -4.04
N ARG A 74 15.17 12.89 -3.96
CA ARG A 74 15.33 13.71 -5.16
C ARG A 74 16.39 13.12 -6.10
N ARG A 75 17.53 12.68 -5.56
CA ARG A 75 18.57 12.01 -6.36
C ARG A 75 18.03 10.76 -7.01
N PHE A 76 17.32 9.91 -6.26
CA PHE A 76 16.68 8.71 -6.78
C PHE A 76 15.72 9.03 -7.94
N ALA A 77 14.85 10.05 -7.81
CA ALA A 77 13.93 10.44 -8.87
C ALA A 77 14.68 10.88 -10.14
N VAL A 78 15.75 11.68 -9.99
CA VAL A 78 16.59 12.11 -11.12
C VAL A 78 17.21 10.91 -11.82
N GLU A 79 17.81 9.97 -11.07
CA GLU A 79 18.45 8.77 -11.60
C GLU A 79 17.45 7.90 -12.39
N MET A 80 16.22 7.74 -11.89
CA MET A 80 15.16 6.99 -12.58
C MET A 80 14.70 7.67 -13.89
N ILE A 81 14.57 8.99 -13.89
CA ILE A 81 14.22 9.77 -15.09
C ILE A 81 15.33 9.66 -16.13
N GLU A 82 16.58 9.79 -15.72
CA GLU A 82 17.74 9.67 -16.62
C GLU A 82 17.85 8.26 -17.21
N GLU A 83 17.64 7.23 -16.41
CA GLU A 83 17.68 5.84 -16.87
C GLU A 83 16.57 5.57 -17.90
N ARG A 84 15.35 6.03 -17.63
CA ARG A 84 14.24 5.93 -18.59
C ARG A 84 14.56 6.66 -19.89
N SER A 85 15.13 7.85 -19.81
CA SER A 85 15.52 8.64 -20.97
C SER A 85 16.59 7.94 -21.83
N LYS A 86 17.58 7.29 -21.21
CA LYS A 86 18.60 6.49 -21.92
C LYS A 86 17.97 5.29 -22.64
N ILE A 87 17.03 4.60 -22.02
CA ILE A 87 16.30 3.48 -22.64
C ILE A 87 15.55 3.95 -23.89
N THR A 88 14.85 5.08 -23.79
CA THR A 88 14.11 5.67 -24.89
C THR A 88 15.04 6.08 -26.06
N LEU A 89 16.14 6.75 -25.77
CA LEU A 89 17.10 7.20 -26.78
C LEU A 89 17.82 6.05 -27.48
N ASN A 90 18.12 4.97 -26.77
CA ASN A 90 18.87 3.83 -27.32
C ASN A 90 17.96 2.82 -28.06
N GLY A 91 16.65 3.07 -28.20
CA GLY A 91 15.71 2.18 -28.86
C GLY A 91 15.61 0.79 -28.21
N ARG A 92 16.17 0.60 -27.02
CA ARG A 92 16.05 -0.63 -26.25
C ARG A 92 14.70 -0.62 -25.55
N ARG A 93 13.72 -1.25 -26.19
CA ARG A 93 12.46 -1.62 -25.52
C ARG A 93 12.81 -2.45 -24.31
N CYS A 94 12.22 -2.14 -23.17
CA CYS A 94 12.36 -2.93 -21.95
C CYS A 94 12.07 -4.39 -22.28
N ALA A 95 12.96 -5.31 -21.88
CA ALA A 95 12.84 -6.75 -22.14
C ALA A 95 11.67 -7.44 -21.42
N LEU A 96 10.87 -6.68 -20.69
CA LEU A 96 9.57 -7.11 -20.22
C LEU A 96 8.60 -6.96 -21.40
N SER A 97 8.19 -8.07 -21.97
CA SER A 97 7.18 -8.19 -23.03
C SER A 97 5.79 -7.75 -22.53
N TYR A 98 5.67 -6.49 -22.14
CA TYR A 98 4.40 -5.80 -22.07
C TYR A 98 4.15 -5.24 -23.47
N ASP A 99 3.04 -5.62 -24.06
CA ASP A 99 2.62 -5.14 -25.37
C ASP A 99 2.78 -3.64 -25.50
N ASP A 100 3.18 -3.21 -26.71
CA ASP A 100 3.60 -1.86 -27.12
C ASP A 100 2.59 -0.70 -26.86
N GLU A 101 1.52 -0.93 -26.10
CA GLU A 101 0.43 0.04 -25.86
C GLU A 101 0.39 0.64 -24.44
N HIS A 102 1.25 0.20 -23.50
CA HIS A 102 1.20 0.73 -22.15
C HIS A 102 2.32 1.74 -21.90
N GLU A 103 1.97 3.03 -22.05
CA GLU A 103 2.81 4.13 -21.59
C GLU A 103 2.93 4.08 -20.04
N ASP A 104 4.16 4.15 -19.53
CA ASP A 104 4.38 4.35 -18.10
C ASP A 104 3.90 5.74 -17.65
N ILE A 105 3.63 5.88 -16.35
CA ILE A 105 3.11 7.14 -15.80
C ILE A 105 4.09 8.29 -16.02
N LEU A 106 5.40 8.07 -15.92
CA LEU A 106 6.43 9.08 -16.18
C LEU A 106 6.35 9.61 -17.61
N SER A 107 6.19 8.72 -18.60
CA SER A 107 6.07 9.10 -20.01
C SER A 107 4.87 10.03 -20.26
N SER A 108 3.74 9.78 -19.59
CA SER A 108 2.56 10.65 -19.68
C SER A 108 2.85 12.07 -19.16
N TYR A 109 3.63 12.19 -18.08
CA TYR A 109 3.94 13.51 -17.49
C TYR A 109 5.09 14.25 -18.18
N ILE A 110 6.11 13.57 -18.68
CA ILE A 110 7.24 14.20 -19.38
C ILE A 110 6.78 14.91 -20.66
N ASN A 111 5.76 14.36 -21.32
CA ASN A 111 5.23 14.90 -22.57
C ASN A 111 4.16 15.98 -22.35
N ASP A 112 3.74 16.23 -21.12
CA ASP A 112 2.72 17.22 -20.79
C ASP A 112 3.34 18.61 -20.59
N PRO A 113 2.95 19.64 -21.38
CA PRO A 113 3.50 20.99 -21.29
C PRO A 113 3.26 21.66 -19.92
N ASP A 114 2.30 21.21 -19.14
CA ASP A 114 2.03 21.72 -17.79
C ASP A 114 3.07 21.26 -16.75
N TYR A 115 3.88 20.23 -17.06
CA TYR A 115 4.91 19.67 -16.18
C TYR A 115 6.35 19.99 -16.62
N THR A 116 6.56 21.19 -17.15
CA THR A 116 7.90 21.68 -17.54
C THR A 116 8.81 21.97 -16.33
N ASP A 117 8.22 22.15 -15.13
CA ASP A 117 8.98 22.30 -13.88
C ASP A 117 9.45 20.94 -13.37
N ASN A 118 10.76 20.69 -13.45
CA ASN A 118 11.40 19.48 -12.96
C ASN A 118 11.12 19.22 -11.47
N ASP A 119 10.99 20.25 -10.64
CA ASP A 119 10.72 20.08 -9.20
C ASP A 119 9.30 19.57 -8.96
N LEU A 120 8.33 20.04 -9.77
CA LEU A 120 6.96 19.52 -9.72
C LEU A 120 6.90 18.07 -10.18
N LEU A 121 7.55 17.74 -11.30
CA LEU A 121 7.63 16.36 -11.81
C LEU A 121 8.23 15.42 -10.79
N HIS A 122 9.37 15.77 -10.17
CA HIS A 122 9.97 14.96 -9.10
C HIS A 122 9.01 14.76 -7.91
N ALA A 123 8.30 15.82 -7.49
CA ALA A 123 7.36 15.73 -6.39
C ALA A 123 6.18 14.80 -6.70
N VAL A 124 5.66 14.85 -7.92
CA VAL A 124 4.56 13.97 -8.39
C VAL A 124 5.03 12.51 -8.40
N LEU A 125 6.16 12.22 -9.02
CA LEU A 125 6.70 10.86 -9.11
C LEU A 125 7.00 10.25 -7.74
N LEU A 126 7.64 11.02 -6.85
CA LEU A 126 7.90 10.58 -5.48
C LEU A 126 6.60 10.35 -4.69
N SER A 127 5.57 11.15 -4.95
CA SER A 127 4.26 10.95 -4.32
C SER A 127 3.61 9.64 -4.78
N PHE A 128 3.62 9.33 -6.09
CA PHE A 128 3.12 8.06 -6.61
C PHE A 128 3.92 6.86 -6.06
N MET A 129 5.26 7.00 -6.02
CA MET A 129 6.12 5.95 -5.47
C MET A 129 5.79 5.67 -3.99
N LEU A 130 5.63 6.73 -3.19
CA LEU A 130 5.31 6.64 -1.77
C LEU A 130 3.97 5.95 -1.55
N VAL A 131 2.90 6.41 -2.22
CA VAL A 131 1.56 5.85 -2.02
C VAL A 131 1.43 4.43 -2.56
N GLY A 132 2.10 4.09 -3.67
CA GLY A 132 2.08 2.76 -4.26
C GLY A 132 2.86 1.73 -3.45
N ARG A 133 4.03 2.12 -2.92
CA ARG A 133 4.87 1.25 -2.10
C ARG A 133 4.29 1.04 -0.70
N ASP A 134 4.01 2.13 0.01
CA ASP A 134 3.83 2.10 1.45
C ASP A 134 2.47 1.56 1.87
N THR A 135 1.41 1.91 1.17
CA THR A 135 0.06 1.47 1.55
C THR A 135 -0.14 -0.03 1.38
N ILE A 136 0.27 -0.59 0.24
CA ILE A 136 0.17 -2.04 -0.01
C ILE A 136 1.20 -2.80 0.83
N GLY A 137 2.45 -2.29 0.88
CA GLY A 137 3.53 -2.89 1.66
C GLY A 137 3.23 -2.97 3.15
N THR A 138 2.46 -2.03 3.68
CA THR A 138 1.98 -2.05 5.07
C THR A 138 0.78 -2.97 5.26
N THR A 139 -0.13 -3.04 4.28
CA THR A 139 -1.35 -3.86 4.39
C THR A 139 -1.06 -5.35 4.31
N LEU A 140 -0.19 -5.79 3.39
CA LEU A 140 0.10 -7.21 3.16
C LEU A 140 0.57 -7.98 4.40
N PRO A 141 1.50 -7.48 5.24
CA PRO A 141 1.85 -8.14 6.49
C PRO A 141 0.65 -8.39 7.41
N TRP A 142 -0.27 -7.40 7.53
CA TRP A 142 -1.50 -7.56 8.31
C TRP A 142 -2.47 -8.56 7.68
N VAL A 143 -2.53 -8.64 6.35
CA VAL A 143 -3.31 -9.68 5.65
C VAL A 143 -2.78 -11.05 6.00
N PHE A 144 -1.48 -11.30 5.83
CA PHE A 144 -0.89 -12.61 6.13
C PHE A 144 -0.94 -12.95 7.62
N TYR A 145 -0.80 -11.97 8.50
CA TYR A 145 -1.00 -12.17 9.93
C TYR A 145 -2.42 -12.67 10.25
N ASN A 146 -3.45 -11.98 9.75
CA ASN A 146 -4.84 -12.38 9.98
C ASN A 146 -5.15 -13.76 9.36
N LEU A 147 -4.66 -14.02 8.15
CA LEU A 147 -4.87 -15.29 7.47
C LEU A 147 -4.17 -16.46 8.19
N ALA A 148 -2.95 -16.26 8.69
CA ALA A 148 -2.23 -17.27 9.45
C ALA A 148 -2.93 -17.61 10.79
N GLN A 149 -3.64 -16.68 11.41
CA GLN A 149 -4.46 -16.91 12.60
C GLN A 149 -5.81 -17.58 12.27
N ASN A 150 -6.22 -17.59 11.00
CA ASN A 150 -7.55 -18.06 10.58
C ASN A 150 -7.46 -19.11 9.45
N PRO A 151 -7.00 -20.35 9.72
CA PRO A 151 -6.78 -21.37 8.68
C PRO A 151 -8.06 -21.75 7.93
N GLY A 152 -9.24 -21.64 8.56
CA GLY A 152 -10.53 -21.87 7.90
C GLY A 152 -10.78 -20.87 6.77
N ILE A 153 -10.40 -19.61 6.94
CA ILE A 153 -10.51 -18.57 5.91
C ILE A 153 -9.55 -18.87 4.74
N VAL A 154 -8.33 -19.30 5.04
CA VAL A 154 -7.36 -19.74 4.03
C VAL A 154 -7.91 -20.90 3.21
N SER A 155 -8.56 -21.87 3.85
CA SER A 155 -9.19 -23.02 3.16
C SER A 155 -10.28 -22.56 2.17
N ILE A 156 -11.13 -21.60 2.56
CA ILE A 156 -12.16 -21.03 1.68
C ILE A 156 -11.51 -20.32 0.48
N ILE A 157 -10.49 -19.51 0.71
CA ILE A 157 -9.78 -18.82 -0.36
C ILE A 157 -9.17 -19.84 -1.34
N ARG A 158 -8.53 -20.88 -0.82
CA ARG A 158 -7.94 -21.97 -1.63
C ARG A 158 -9.00 -22.73 -2.43
N SER A 159 -10.19 -22.95 -1.89
CA SER A 159 -11.29 -23.58 -2.63
C SER A 159 -11.75 -22.73 -3.81
N GLN A 160 -11.74 -21.41 -3.68
CA GLN A 160 -12.01 -20.50 -4.81
C GLN A 160 -10.87 -20.47 -5.85
N LEU A 161 -9.64 -20.68 -5.43
CA LEU A 161 -8.48 -20.73 -6.35
C LEU A 161 -8.39 -22.05 -7.12
N SER A 162 -8.85 -23.17 -6.54
CA SER A 162 -8.73 -24.51 -7.12
C SER A 162 -9.25 -24.61 -8.56
N PRO A 163 -10.47 -24.15 -8.91
CA PRO A 163 -10.98 -24.27 -10.28
C PRO A 163 -10.23 -23.35 -11.27
N ILE A 164 -9.56 -22.31 -10.78
CA ILE A 164 -8.74 -21.41 -11.60
C ILE A 164 -7.40 -22.11 -11.88
N ALA A 165 -6.76 -22.62 -10.81
CA ALA A 165 -5.49 -23.33 -10.91
C ALA A 165 -5.57 -24.57 -11.82
N SER A 166 -6.67 -25.31 -11.75
CA SER A 166 -6.88 -26.52 -12.59
C SER A 166 -6.92 -26.22 -14.10
N ARG A 167 -7.17 -24.98 -14.49
CA ARG A 167 -7.18 -24.53 -15.89
C ARG A 167 -5.84 -23.98 -16.37
N LYS A 168 -4.91 -23.74 -15.45
CA LYS A 168 -3.58 -23.20 -15.77
C LYS A 168 -2.56 -24.34 -15.85
N VAL A 169 -1.70 -24.26 -16.86
CA VAL A 169 -0.57 -25.18 -16.99
C VAL A 169 0.65 -24.50 -16.35
N PRO A 170 1.30 -25.11 -15.36
CA PRO A 170 2.54 -24.57 -14.82
C PRO A 170 3.60 -24.43 -15.91
N ALA A 171 4.41 -23.38 -15.87
CA ALA A 171 5.47 -23.10 -16.85
C ALA A 171 6.51 -24.22 -16.94
N SER A 172 6.71 -24.99 -15.85
CA SER A 172 7.54 -26.19 -15.80
C SER A 172 7.15 -27.05 -14.62
N MET A 173 7.56 -28.32 -14.61
CA MET A 173 7.36 -29.22 -13.49
C MET A 173 8.04 -28.66 -12.21
N GLY A 174 7.25 -28.42 -11.16
CA GLY A 174 7.73 -27.82 -9.90
C GLY A 174 7.79 -26.29 -9.88
N ALA A 175 7.42 -25.59 -10.97
CA ALA A 175 7.26 -24.12 -10.95
C ALA A 175 6.13 -23.69 -10.03
N MET A 176 6.25 -22.48 -9.50
CA MET A 176 5.17 -21.85 -8.74
C MET A 176 4.00 -21.50 -9.66
N MET A 177 2.77 -21.75 -9.20
CA MET A 177 1.57 -21.27 -9.86
C MET A 177 1.46 -19.76 -9.62
N ILE A 178 1.43 -18.97 -10.70
CA ILE A 178 1.24 -17.52 -10.65
C ILE A 178 -0.20 -17.21 -11.10
N PHE A 179 -0.91 -16.42 -10.31
CA PHE A 179 -2.23 -15.91 -10.67
C PHE A 179 -2.09 -14.50 -11.24
N GLU A 180 -2.65 -14.31 -12.42
CA GLU A 180 -2.71 -13.03 -13.09
C GLU A 180 -3.85 -12.16 -12.53
N PRO A 181 -3.86 -10.84 -12.77
CA PRO A 181 -4.95 -9.95 -12.37
C PRO A 181 -6.32 -10.47 -12.76
N GLU A 182 -6.46 -10.98 -13.99
CA GLU A 182 -7.72 -11.52 -14.53
C GLU A 182 -8.23 -12.75 -13.74
N ASP A 183 -7.32 -13.64 -13.36
CA ASP A 183 -7.64 -14.81 -12.54
C ASP A 183 -8.24 -14.43 -11.18
N THR A 184 -7.84 -13.29 -10.65
CA THR A 184 -8.25 -12.85 -9.32
C THR A 184 -9.55 -12.06 -9.30
N LYS A 185 -10.04 -11.58 -10.46
CA LYS A 185 -11.30 -10.82 -10.55
C LYS A 185 -12.47 -11.51 -9.84
N PRO A 186 -12.76 -12.82 -10.07
CA PRO A 186 -13.91 -13.49 -9.47
C PRO A 186 -13.76 -13.84 -7.98
N LEU A 187 -12.59 -13.62 -7.38
CA LEU A 187 -12.33 -14.00 -5.99
C LEU A 187 -12.99 -13.02 -5.01
N VAL A 188 -14.29 -13.19 -4.78
CA VAL A 188 -15.10 -12.30 -3.94
C VAL A 188 -14.73 -12.45 -2.46
N TYR A 189 -14.51 -13.69 -1.99
CA TYR A 189 -14.15 -13.94 -0.61
C TYR A 189 -12.75 -13.41 -0.26
N LEU A 190 -11.80 -13.53 -1.18
CA LEU A 190 -10.47 -12.93 -1.00
C LEU A 190 -10.56 -11.39 -0.88
N ARG A 191 -11.39 -10.74 -1.72
CA ARG A 191 -11.66 -9.30 -1.58
C ARG A 191 -12.26 -8.96 -0.21
N ALA A 192 -13.20 -9.77 0.28
CA ALA A 192 -13.80 -9.61 1.59
C ALA A 192 -12.75 -9.72 2.72
N ALA A 193 -11.83 -10.68 2.65
CA ALA A 193 -10.73 -10.83 3.60
C ALA A 193 -9.78 -9.63 3.59
N LEU A 194 -9.47 -9.07 2.41
CA LEU A 194 -8.66 -7.85 2.29
C LEU A 194 -9.36 -6.63 2.92
N TYR A 195 -10.67 -6.47 2.67
CA TYR A 195 -11.43 -5.35 3.23
C TYR A 195 -11.58 -5.46 4.75
N GLU A 196 -11.73 -6.67 5.27
CA GLU A 196 -11.75 -6.93 6.70
C GLU A 196 -10.39 -6.62 7.35
N THR A 197 -9.30 -6.97 6.69
CA THR A 197 -7.97 -6.55 7.14
C THR A 197 -7.85 -5.01 7.16
N LEU A 198 -8.27 -4.32 6.11
CA LEU A 198 -8.23 -2.86 6.04
C LEU A 198 -9.17 -2.19 7.04
N ARG A 199 -10.25 -2.84 7.46
CA ARG A 199 -11.12 -2.37 8.54
C ARG A 199 -10.39 -2.38 9.88
N LEU A 200 -9.78 -3.51 10.22
CA LEU A 200 -9.05 -3.67 11.48
C LEU A 200 -7.69 -2.98 11.45
N TYR A 201 -7.00 -3.04 10.33
CA TYR A 201 -5.64 -2.52 10.17
C TYR A 201 -5.54 -1.60 8.94
N PRO A 202 -6.20 -0.41 8.98
CA PRO A 202 -6.16 0.52 7.86
C PRO A 202 -4.73 1.01 7.62
N SER A 203 -4.28 1.01 6.38
CA SER A 203 -2.92 1.47 6.02
C SER A 203 -2.65 2.90 6.50
N ALA A 204 -3.62 3.80 6.37
CA ALA A 204 -3.62 5.13 6.98
C ALA A 204 -4.55 5.12 8.21
N PRO A 205 -4.03 4.98 9.45
CA PRO A 205 -4.86 4.80 10.64
C PRO A 205 -5.57 6.07 11.09
N ILE A 206 -5.10 7.24 10.65
CA ILE A 206 -5.63 8.55 11.00
C ILE A 206 -5.67 9.42 9.75
N GLU A 207 -6.80 10.07 9.52
CA GLU A 207 -6.94 11.15 8.55
C GLU A 207 -6.98 12.51 9.24
N ARG A 208 -6.37 13.51 8.62
CA ARG A 208 -6.43 14.90 9.03
C ARG A 208 -7.13 15.75 7.98
N LYS A 209 -8.13 16.51 8.40
CA LYS A 209 -8.82 17.51 7.58
C LYS A 209 -8.62 18.89 8.19
N THR A 210 -8.42 19.90 7.36
CA THR A 210 -8.40 21.30 7.81
C THR A 210 -9.72 21.93 7.41
N VAL A 211 -10.39 22.57 8.37
CA VAL A 211 -11.66 23.27 8.14
C VAL A 211 -11.43 24.49 7.27
N ALA A 212 -12.15 24.60 6.16
CA ALA A 212 -12.00 25.69 5.20
C ALA A 212 -12.82 26.94 5.60
N ALA A 213 -13.98 26.75 6.19
CA ALA A 213 -14.91 27.81 6.61
C ALA A 213 -15.61 27.44 7.92
N VAL A 214 -16.21 28.41 8.58
CA VAL A 214 -17.05 28.18 9.78
C VAL A 214 -18.20 27.26 9.42
N ASP A 215 -18.42 26.23 10.26
CA ASP A 215 -19.51 25.26 10.09
C ASP A 215 -19.92 24.68 11.45
N ILE A 216 -21.05 23.97 11.48
CA ILE A 216 -21.54 23.26 12.66
C ILE A 216 -21.57 21.76 12.34
N MET A 217 -20.81 20.99 13.10
CA MET A 217 -20.80 19.53 12.97
C MET A 217 -22.17 18.93 13.31
N PRO A 218 -22.53 17.75 12.77
CA PRO A 218 -23.78 17.07 13.16
C PRO A 218 -23.94 16.83 14.66
N SER A 219 -22.85 16.81 15.41
CA SER A 219 -22.81 16.73 16.88
C SER A 219 -23.13 18.05 17.59
N GLY A 220 -23.39 19.15 16.86
CA GLY A 220 -23.62 20.49 17.38
C GLY A 220 -22.37 21.30 17.71
N HIS A 221 -21.15 20.74 17.52
CA HIS A 221 -19.91 21.49 17.74
C HIS A 221 -19.65 22.47 16.60
N GLU A 222 -19.37 23.72 16.96
CA GLU A 222 -18.88 24.73 16.02
C GLU A 222 -17.42 24.48 15.66
N VAL A 223 -17.09 24.60 14.37
CA VAL A 223 -15.73 24.55 13.86
C VAL A 223 -15.42 25.82 13.07
N LYS A 224 -14.16 26.27 13.13
CA LYS A 224 -13.71 27.53 12.51
C LYS A 224 -12.70 27.25 11.41
N ALA A 225 -12.59 28.16 10.47
CA ALA A 225 -11.55 28.08 9.44
C ALA A 225 -10.15 27.95 10.07
N GLY A 226 -9.37 26.96 9.65
CA GLY A 226 -8.06 26.64 10.19
C GLY A 226 -8.07 25.58 11.30
N ASP A 227 -9.24 25.23 11.85
CA ASP A 227 -9.34 24.12 12.81
C ASP A 227 -8.94 22.81 12.14
N THR A 228 -8.48 21.87 12.96
CA THR A 228 -8.07 20.53 12.50
C THR A 228 -9.04 19.48 13.03
N ILE A 229 -9.61 18.70 12.13
CA ILE A 229 -10.39 17.51 12.45
C ILE A 229 -9.52 16.28 12.22
N LEU A 230 -9.40 15.43 13.25
CA LEU A 230 -8.74 14.13 13.17
C LEU A 230 -9.78 13.03 13.14
N ILE A 231 -9.72 12.17 12.15
CA ILE A 231 -10.60 11.02 11.99
C ILE A 231 -9.75 9.76 12.20
N SER A 232 -10.02 9.02 13.27
CA SER A 232 -9.32 7.76 13.55
C SER A 232 -9.99 6.61 12.84
N LEU A 233 -9.48 6.22 11.67
CA LEU A 233 -9.95 5.06 10.92
C LEU A 233 -9.75 3.76 11.71
N HIS A 234 -8.63 3.69 12.44
CA HIS A 234 -8.32 2.55 13.30
C HIS A 234 -9.37 2.34 14.41
N SER A 235 -9.81 3.43 15.06
CA SER A 235 -10.86 3.35 16.07
C SER A 235 -12.24 3.07 15.43
N MET A 236 -12.56 3.77 14.34
CA MET A 236 -13.83 3.57 13.62
C MET A 236 -14.02 2.11 13.18
N GLY A 237 -12.97 1.45 12.73
CA GLY A 237 -13.01 0.02 12.36
C GLY A 237 -13.33 -0.92 13.55
N ARG A 238 -13.26 -0.43 14.79
CA ARG A 238 -13.44 -1.18 16.04
C ARG A 238 -14.60 -0.69 16.91
N MET A 239 -15.45 0.18 16.36
CA MET A 239 -16.61 0.71 17.10
C MET A 239 -17.79 -0.26 17.00
N GLU A 240 -18.33 -0.66 18.16
CA GLU A 240 -19.51 -1.54 18.24
C GLU A 240 -20.74 -0.94 17.54
N ASP A 241 -20.95 0.36 17.70
CA ASP A 241 -22.07 1.08 17.05
C ASP A 241 -22.02 1.01 15.52
N LEU A 242 -20.83 0.86 14.93
CA LEU A 242 -20.65 0.77 13.48
C LEU A 242 -20.63 -0.68 12.97
N TRP A 243 -20.04 -1.60 13.72
CA TRP A 243 -19.72 -2.95 13.22
C TRP A 243 -20.40 -4.08 14.00
N GLY A 244 -21.04 -3.80 15.14
CA GLY A 244 -21.68 -4.79 16.01
C GLY A 244 -20.75 -5.27 17.12
N LYS A 245 -21.27 -6.17 17.97
CA LYS A 245 -20.58 -6.66 19.17
C LYS A 245 -19.29 -7.42 18.87
N ASP A 246 -19.20 -8.01 17.69
CA ASP A 246 -18.06 -8.75 17.14
C ASP A 246 -17.09 -7.84 16.34
N CYS A 247 -17.13 -6.54 16.58
CA CYS A 247 -16.33 -5.54 15.85
C CYS A 247 -14.80 -5.75 15.97
N LEU A 248 -14.32 -6.52 16.92
CA LEU A 248 -12.90 -6.86 17.09
C LEU A 248 -12.51 -8.13 16.37
N ASP A 249 -13.46 -8.97 15.96
CA ASP A 249 -13.21 -10.22 15.30
C ASP A 249 -12.88 -10.03 13.83
N TYR A 250 -12.02 -10.93 13.29
CA TYR A 250 -11.71 -10.95 11.88
C TYR A 250 -12.74 -11.80 11.12
N ASN A 251 -13.74 -11.16 10.57
CA ASN A 251 -14.87 -11.83 9.91
C ASN A 251 -15.13 -11.33 8.48
N PRO A 252 -14.48 -11.92 7.45
CA PRO A 252 -14.71 -11.57 6.06
C PRO A 252 -16.18 -11.72 5.60
N ASN A 253 -16.98 -12.59 6.23
CA ASN A 253 -18.39 -12.78 5.84
C ASN A 253 -19.24 -11.51 6.01
N SER A 254 -18.84 -10.58 6.88
CA SER A 254 -19.51 -9.28 7.05
C SER A 254 -19.55 -8.42 5.78
N TRP A 255 -18.66 -8.71 4.83
CA TRP A 255 -18.51 -8.04 3.55
C TRP A 255 -19.23 -8.71 2.39
N LEU A 256 -19.90 -9.82 2.65
CA LEU A 256 -20.61 -10.59 1.62
C LEU A 256 -22.12 -10.36 1.68
N SER A 257 -22.76 -10.51 0.53
CA SER A 257 -24.21 -10.66 0.43
C SER A 257 -24.66 -11.93 1.15
N LYS A 258 -25.96 -12.06 1.43
CA LYS A 258 -26.53 -13.20 2.15
C LYS A 258 -26.27 -14.56 1.48
N ASP A 259 -26.14 -14.56 0.16
CA ASP A 259 -25.82 -15.75 -0.65
C ASP A 259 -24.32 -16.03 -0.74
N GLY A 260 -23.47 -15.14 -0.21
CA GLY A 260 -22.00 -15.27 -0.24
C GLY A 260 -21.34 -15.02 -1.58
N ASN A 261 -22.10 -14.75 -2.64
CA ASN A 261 -21.60 -14.71 -4.02
C ASN A 261 -21.15 -13.33 -4.49
N THR A 262 -21.61 -12.28 -3.83
CA THR A 262 -21.29 -10.90 -4.20
C THR A 262 -20.82 -10.08 -3.00
N GLN A 263 -20.14 -8.98 -3.31
CA GLN A 263 -19.72 -8.03 -2.28
C GLN A 263 -20.94 -7.26 -1.74
N ARG A 264 -21.10 -7.22 -0.44
CA ARG A 264 -22.08 -6.36 0.21
C ARG A 264 -21.64 -4.89 0.10
N TYR A 265 -22.55 -4.00 -0.22
CA TYR A 265 -22.30 -2.58 -0.16
C TYR A 265 -22.12 -2.11 1.30
N VAL A 266 -21.01 -1.47 1.58
CA VAL A 266 -20.72 -0.79 2.85
C VAL A 266 -20.53 0.70 2.56
N PRO A 267 -21.32 1.59 3.19
CA PRO A 267 -21.21 3.03 2.98
C PRO A 267 -19.83 3.58 3.33
N SER A 268 -19.35 4.55 2.57
CA SER A 268 -18.01 5.13 2.75
C SER A 268 -17.82 5.79 4.13
N HIS A 269 -18.89 6.38 4.72
CA HIS A 269 -18.80 6.93 6.07
C HIS A 269 -18.57 5.88 7.17
N LYS A 270 -18.80 4.59 6.87
CA LYS A 270 -18.52 3.46 7.75
C LYS A 270 -17.16 2.83 7.48
N PHE A 271 -16.69 2.86 6.23
CA PHE A 271 -15.42 2.27 5.81
C PHE A 271 -14.63 3.26 4.95
N LEU A 272 -13.70 3.98 5.59
CA LEU A 272 -12.90 5.05 5.00
C LEU A 272 -11.49 4.63 4.56
N ALA A 273 -11.17 3.33 4.50
CA ALA A 273 -9.83 2.87 4.13
C ALA A 273 -9.34 3.40 2.77
N PHE A 274 -10.28 3.74 1.88
CA PHE A 274 -10.01 4.36 0.57
C PHE A 274 -10.53 5.79 0.48
N ASN A 275 -10.83 6.43 1.60
CA ASN A 275 -11.44 7.75 1.68
C ASN A 275 -12.82 7.82 0.98
N SER A 276 -13.38 9.02 0.82
CA SER A 276 -14.67 9.24 0.18
C SER A 276 -14.78 10.61 -0.49
N GLY A 277 -15.84 10.80 -1.30
CA GLY A 277 -16.11 12.06 -2.00
C GLY A 277 -15.04 12.38 -3.04
N SER A 278 -14.74 13.67 -3.20
CA SER A 278 -13.73 14.17 -4.16
C SER A 278 -12.29 13.73 -3.84
N ARG A 279 -12.06 13.13 -2.68
CA ARG A 279 -10.74 12.65 -2.22
C ARG A 279 -10.68 11.13 -2.12
N ILE A 280 -11.59 10.41 -2.80
CA ILE A 280 -11.51 8.95 -2.90
C ILE A 280 -10.18 8.53 -3.51
N CYS A 281 -9.63 7.41 -3.03
CA CYS A 281 -8.34 6.88 -3.52
C CYS A 281 -8.44 6.52 -5.01
N PRO A 282 -7.68 7.15 -5.90
CA PRO A 282 -7.67 6.79 -7.33
C PRO A 282 -7.04 5.41 -7.59
N GLY A 283 -6.12 4.96 -6.73
CA GLY A 283 -5.44 3.68 -6.83
C GLY A 283 -6.18 2.48 -6.21
N LYS A 284 -7.43 2.64 -5.76
CA LYS A 284 -8.18 1.59 -5.05
C LYS A 284 -8.22 0.27 -5.80
N GLU A 285 -8.62 0.29 -7.06
CA GLU A 285 -8.79 -0.95 -7.84
C GLU A 285 -7.44 -1.61 -8.15
N ILE A 286 -6.41 -0.81 -8.47
CA ILE A 286 -5.04 -1.30 -8.68
C ILE A 286 -4.50 -1.93 -7.40
N ALA A 287 -4.64 -1.27 -6.25
CA ALA A 287 -4.17 -1.78 -4.96
C ALA A 287 -4.86 -3.10 -4.58
N VAL A 288 -6.18 -3.17 -4.74
CA VAL A 288 -6.96 -4.40 -4.45
C VAL A 288 -6.55 -5.53 -5.39
N MET A 289 -6.36 -5.24 -6.68
CA MET A 289 -5.92 -6.21 -7.68
C MET A 289 -4.53 -6.76 -7.33
N GLN A 290 -3.54 -5.90 -7.07
CA GLN A 290 -2.19 -6.31 -6.69
C GLN A 290 -2.18 -7.14 -5.41
N MET A 291 -2.90 -6.72 -4.38
CA MET A 291 -3.00 -7.50 -3.13
C MET A 291 -3.65 -8.87 -3.37
N LYS A 292 -4.73 -8.95 -4.17
CA LYS A 292 -5.37 -10.23 -4.50
C LYS A 292 -4.40 -11.17 -5.22
N THR A 293 -3.68 -10.68 -6.22
CA THR A 293 -2.71 -11.44 -7.00
C THR A 293 -1.58 -12.00 -6.12
N ILE A 294 -1.00 -11.16 -5.27
CA ILE A 294 0.06 -11.56 -4.34
C ILE A 294 -0.45 -12.60 -3.34
N VAL A 295 -1.58 -12.32 -2.69
CA VAL A 295 -2.13 -13.22 -1.65
C VAL A 295 -2.57 -14.55 -2.26
N ALA A 296 -3.22 -14.55 -3.42
CA ALA A 296 -3.61 -15.76 -4.15
C ALA A 296 -2.38 -16.62 -4.48
N THR A 297 -1.35 -16.01 -5.06
CA THR A 297 -0.11 -16.70 -5.43
C THR A 297 0.59 -17.30 -4.21
N VAL A 298 0.73 -16.54 -3.13
CA VAL A 298 1.38 -17.03 -1.90
C VAL A 298 0.57 -18.15 -1.27
N LEU A 299 -0.73 -17.96 -1.05
CA LEU A 299 -1.57 -18.96 -0.38
C LEU A 299 -1.73 -20.25 -1.19
N TRP A 300 -1.66 -20.18 -2.49
CA TRP A 300 -1.73 -21.39 -3.33
C TRP A 300 -0.46 -22.22 -3.21
N ASN A 301 0.69 -21.59 -3.29
CA ASN A 301 1.99 -22.29 -3.35
C ASN A 301 2.56 -22.60 -1.96
N PHE A 302 2.19 -21.87 -0.91
CA PHE A 302 2.80 -22.00 0.40
C PHE A 302 1.79 -22.05 1.54
N ASP A 303 2.16 -22.77 2.60
CA ASP A 303 1.62 -22.56 3.92
C ASP A 303 2.45 -21.49 4.64
N VAL A 304 1.75 -20.53 5.23
CA VAL A 304 2.35 -19.39 5.93
C VAL A 304 2.20 -19.61 7.43
N GLU A 305 3.31 -19.86 8.12
CA GLU A 305 3.35 -20.09 9.56
C GLU A 305 4.00 -18.91 10.27
N VAL A 306 3.34 -18.37 11.28
CA VAL A 306 3.90 -17.29 12.11
C VAL A 306 4.98 -17.87 13.01
N VAL A 307 6.17 -17.25 13.03
CA VAL A 307 7.22 -17.66 13.96
C VAL A 307 6.80 -17.28 15.38
N GLU A 308 6.86 -18.24 16.29
CA GLU A 308 6.49 -18.03 17.69
C GLU A 308 7.41 -17.01 18.40
N GLY A 309 6.87 -16.40 19.47
CA GLY A 309 7.62 -15.51 20.36
C GLY A 309 7.83 -14.08 19.82
N GLN A 310 7.36 -13.76 18.61
CA GLN A 310 7.44 -12.38 18.11
C GLN A 310 6.29 -11.50 18.65
N ILE A 311 6.59 -10.25 18.92
CA ILE A 311 5.61 -9.28 19.38
C ILE A 311 5.09 -8.49 18.17
N ILE A 312 3.83 -8.76 17.82
CA ILE A 312 3.12 -8.08 16.72
C ILE A 312 2.40 -6.85 17.28
N GLN A 313 2.90 -5.67 16.96
CA GLN A 313 2.31 -4.40 17.37
C GLN A 313 2.54 -3.31 16.33
N PRO A 314 1.63 -2.33 16.21
CA PRO A 314 1.82 -1.22 15.29
C PRO A 314 2.98 -0.31 15.70
N LYS A 315 3.69 0.24 14.71
CA LYS A 315 4.69 1.31 14.89
C LYS A 315 4.00 2.67 14.77
N PRO A 316 4.28 3.65 15.64
CA PRO A 316 3.82 5.03 15.44
C PRO A 316 4.37 5.61 14.14
N SER A 317 3.48 5.79 13.15
CA SER A 317 3.81 6.31 11.82
C SER A 317 2.53 6.83 11.14
N CYS A 318 2.64 7.59 10.07
CA CYS A 318 1.51 7.97 9.23
C CYS A 318 0.83 6.75 8.58
N ILE A 319 1.54 5.63 8.49
CA ILE A 319 1.04 4.35 8.00
C ILE A 319 1.17 3.28 9.08
N LEU A 320 0.25 2.31 9.11
CA LEU A 320 0.16 1.31 10.18
C LEU A 320 1.16 0.16 9.99
N GLN A 321 2.45 0.47 10.03
CA GLN A 321 3.52 -0.53 9.96
C GLN A 321 3.59 -1.41 11.21
N MET A 322 4.06 -2.64 11.06
CA MET A 322 4.45 -3.48 12.19
C MET A 322 5.81 -3.05 12.73
N LYS A 323 5.90 -2.81 14.04
CA LYS A 323 7.09 -2.23 14.70
C LYS A 323 8.36 -3.05 14.50
N ASN A 324 8.25 -4.37 14.60
CA ASN A 324 9.38 -5.30 14.54
C ASN A 324 9.38 -6.12 13.24
N GLY A 325 8.57 -5.72 12.25
CA GLY A 325 8.31 -6.54 11.07
C GLY A 325 7.39 -7.73 11.35
N PHE A 326 7.33 -8.65 10.40
CA PHE A 326 6.52 -9.85 10.49
C PHE A 326 7.33 -11.03 9.94
N ILE A 327 7.75 -11.93 10.80
CA ILE A 327 8.59 -13.07 10.46
C ILE A 327 7.70 -14.31 10.31
N VAL A 328 7.78 -14.95 9.15
CA VAL A 328 7.02 -16.15 8.83
C VAL A 328 7.93 -17.24 8.29
N LYS A 329 7.50 -18.50 8.46
CA LYS A 329 8.04 -19.64 7.72
C LYS A 329 7.11 -19.93 6.55
N LEU A 330 7.69 -20.07 5.37
CA LEU A 330 6.99 -20.52 4.17
C LEU A 330 7.31 -21.99 3.93
N ARG A 331 6.29 -22.83 3.95
CA ARG A 331 6.39 -24.25 3.57
C ARG A 331 5.76 -24.42 2.21
N LYS A 332 6.55 -24.87 1.22
CA LYS A 332 6.00 -25.17 -0.11
C LYS A 332 4.97 -26.29 -0.01
N ARG A 333 3.83 -26.10 -0.64
CA ARG A 333 2.76 -27.10 -0.69
C ARG A 333 3.03 -28.10 -1.82
N GLU A 334 2.69 -29.36 -1.59
CA GLU A 334 2.56 -30.37 -2.62
C GLU A 334 1.17 -30.19 -3.25
N LEU A 335 1.13 -29.85 -4.55
CA LEU A 335 -0.08 -29.50 -5.30
C LEU A 335 -0.45 -30.63 -6.26
#